data_901d7119f43ba2e6a6cf95399011bfb0
#
_entry.id   901d7119f43ba2e6a6cf95399011bfb0
#
_cell.length_a   1.000
_cell.length_b   1.000
_cell.length_c   1.000
_cell.angle_alpha   90.00
_cell.angle_beta   90.00
_cell.angle_gamma   90.00
#
_symmetry.space_group_name_H-M   'P 1'
#
loop_
_entity.id
_entity.type
_entity.pdbx_description
1 polymer ?
#
loop_
_entity_poly.entity_id
_entity_poly.type
_entity_poly.pdbx_seq_one_letter_code
_entity_poly.pdbx_strand_id
1 'polypeptide(L)'
;MPIRIREAFRDHPDLRAICGPPRHAVPQAGLTNQVYRLEAGNGDYYLRLPRAQTADSIDRQAEARNLALAAALGLALPPVYIDRETGILVTRAVEVLAETPADLPQQLGTLLGRLHSSGAAFAGELHADKVFRAEREGLDQLYRDEIDLLEQVFRWSASGANSGSAERLVPSHGDLSPGNCLAVPGGIRLIDWEYSAMAEPAWDLAYAVLEHGFSKAQERAFLGAYRRATPAAASLCPPA
;
A
#
# COMPACT_ATOMS: atom_id res chain seq x y z
N MET A 1 -17.42 -23.59 -5.65
CA MET A 1 -16.03 -23.26 -5.23
C MET A 1 -15.15 -23.16 -6.47
N PRO A 2 -14.55 -21.98 -6.77
CA PRO A 2 -13.64 -21.78 -7.88
C PRO A 2 -12.47 -22.77 -7.87
N ILE A 3 -11.99 -23.17 -9.08
CA ILE A 3 -10.95 -24.19 -9.21
C ILE A 3 -9.65 -23.79 -8.52
N ARG A 4 -9.21 -22.54 -8.67
CA ARG A 4 -7.99 -22.01 -8.05
C ARG A 4 -8.01 -22.05 -6.52
N ILE A 5 -9.18 -21.86 -5.89
CA ILE A 5 -9.32 -22.00 -4.43
C ILE A 5 -9.13 -23.44 -4.03
N ARG A 6 -9.74 -24.39 -4.79
CA ARG A 6 -9.57 -25.83 -4.48
C ARG A 6 -8.11 -26.28 -4.63
N GLU A 7 -7.41 -25.75 -5.64
CA GLU A 7 -5.99 -26.01 -5.86
C GLU A 7 -5.17 -25.44 -4.71
N ALA A 8 -5.36 -24.17 -4.32
CA ALA A 8 -4.67 -23.55 -3.20
C ALA A 8 -4.83 -24.35 -1.89
N PHE A 9 -6.05 -24.79 -1.58
CA PHE A 9 -6.31 -25.59 -0.38
C PHE A 9 -5.81 -27.04 -0.45
N ARG A 10 -5.58 -27.57 -1.66
CA ARG A 10 -4.96 -28.89 -1.88
C ARG A 10 -3.44 -28.79 -1.70
N ASP A 11 -2.84 -27.76 -2.32
CA ASP A 11 -1.39 -27.64 -2.47
C ASP A 11 -0.74 -26.97 -1.24
N HIS A 12 -1.53 -26.30 -0.38
CA HIS A 12 -1.10 -25.66 0.87
C HIS A 12 -1.82 -26.24 2.09
N PRO A 13 -1.33 -27.35 2.68
CA PRO A 13 -1.97 -28.00 3.83
C PRO A 13 -2.15 -27.08 5.05
N ASP A 14 -1.19 -26.18 5.30
CA ASP A 14 -1.25 -25.20 6.39
C ASP A 14 -2.40 -24.23 6.23
N LEU A 15 -2.70 -23.80 4.99
CA LEU A 15 -3.86 -22.98 4.69
C LEU A 15 -5.15 -23.67 5.13
N ARG A 16 -5.26 -24.97 4.84
CA ARG A 16 -6.41 -25.79 5.25
C ARG A 16 -6.47 -25.99 6.76
N ALA A 17 -5.35 -26.17 7.42
CA ALA A 17 -5.28 -26.30 8.87
C ALA A 17 -5.76 -25.02 9.57
N ILE A 18 -5.35 -23.86 9.07
CA ILE A 18 -5.69 -22.53 9.63
C ILE A 18 -7.16 -22.19 9.37
N CYS A 19 -7.63 -22.26 8.12
CA CYS A 19 -8.95 -21.80 7.74
C CYS A 19 -10.05 -22.84 7.92
N GLY A 20 -9.68 -24.13 7.99
CA GLY A 20 -10.63 -25.23 7.84
C GLY A 20 -11.06 -25.43 6.38
N PRO A 21 -11.97 -26.38 6.10
CA PRO A 21 -12.44 -26.64 4.74
C PRO A 21 -13.21 -25.42 4.19
N PRO A 22 -12.94 -24.99 2.93
CA PRO A 22 -13.64 -23.88 2.31
C PRO A 22 -15.09 -24.29 1.99
N ARG A 23 -16.07 -23.45 2.32
CA ARG A 23 -17.50 -23.68 2.14
C ARG A 23 -18.10 -22.83 1.04
N HIS A 24 -17.87 -21.51 1.11
CA HIS A 24 -18.37 -20.54 0.15
C HIS A 24 -17.31 -19.50 -0.16
N ALA A 25 -17.32 -18.99 -1.40
CA ALA A 25 -16.37 -17.95 -1.82
C ALA A 25 -17.05 -16.96 -2.76
N VAL A 26 -16.99 -15.68 -2.41
CA VAL A 26 -17.54 -14.58 -3.19
C VAL A 26 -16.37 -13.75 -3.73
N PRO A 27 -16.22 -13.61 -5.07
CA PRO A 27 -15.18 -12.80 -5.64
C PRO A 27 -15.34 -11.34 -5.23
N GLN A 28 -14.21 -10.68 -4.99
CA GLN A 28 -14.12 -9.26 -4.71
C GLN A 28 -13.43 -8.55 -5.87
N ALA A 29 -13.62 -7.24 -5.98
CA ALA A 29 -12.88 -6.44 -6.94
C ALA A 29 -11.38 -6.51 -6.67
N GLY A 30 -10.56 -6.56 -7.73
CA GLY A 30 -9.10 -6.56 -7.67
C GLY A 30 -8.53 -6.54 -9.07
N LEU A 31 -7.52 -5.68 -9.31
CA LEU A 31 -6.88 -5.54 -10.61
C LEU A 31 -5.71 -6.52 -10.78
N THR A 32 -4.78 -6.52 -9.85
CA THR A 32 -3.54 -7.30 -9.88
C THR A 32 -3.71 -8.72 -9.32
N ASN A 33 -4.64 -8.89 -8.39
CA ASN A 33 -4.88 -10.14 -7.67
C ASN A 33 -6.32 -10.61 -7.81
N GLN A 34 -6.56 -11.92 -7.62
CA GLN A 34 -7.90 -12.47 -7.44
C GLN A 34 -8.18 -12.52 -5.94
N VAL A 35 -9.13 -11.72 -5.48
CA VAL A 35 -9.53 -11.66 -4.08
C VAL A 35 -10.89 -12.30 -3.88
N TYR A 36 -11.04 -13.06 -2.81
CA TYR A 36 -12.30 -13.69 -2.44
C TYR A 36 -12.61 -13.46 -0.97
N ARG A 37 -13.86 -13.11 -0.67
CA ARG A 37 -14.40 -13.32 0.65
C ARG A 37 -14.73 -14.81 0.78
N LEU A 38 -14.10 -15.48 1.73
CA LEU A 38 -14.14 -16.92 1.92
C LEU A 38 -14.80 -17.26 3.25
N GLU A 39 -15.88 -18.03 3.20
CA GLU A 39 -16.43 -18.72 4.37
C GLU A 39 -15.79 -20.11 4.46
N ALA A 40 -15.17 -20.42 5.59
CA ALA A 40 -14.48 -21.67 5.81
C ALA A 40 -14.83 -22.28 7.19
N GLY A 41 -14.30 -23.46 7.47
CA GLY A 41 -14.64 -24.19 8.69
C GLY A 41 -14.35 -23.45 9.99
N ASN A 42 -13.27 -22.65 9.99
CA ASN A 42 -12.78 -21.94 11.18
C ASN A 42 -13.11 -20.43 11.15
N GLY A 43 -13.99 -19.98 10.26
CA GLY A 43 -14.46 -18.59 10.18
C GLY A 43 -14.43 -17.99 8.79
N ASP A 44 -14.55 -16.66 8.74
CA ASP A 44 -14.59 -15.88 7.51
C ASP A 44 -13.23 -15.20 7.28
N TYR A 45 -12.82 -15.17 6.01
CA TYR A 45 -11.52 -14.68 5.60
C TYR A 45 -11.60 -13.88 4.30
N TYR A 46 -10.58 -13.08 4.02
CA TYR A 46 -10.22 -12.67 2.67
C TYR A 46 -9.04 -13.52 2.20
N LEU A 47 -9.20 -14.15 1.05
CA LEU A 47 -8.18 -14.95 0.37
C LEU A 47 -7.75 -14.21 -0.89
N ARG A 48 -6.47 -13.84 -0.98
CA ARG A 48 -5.85 -13.29 -2.19
C ARG A 48 -5.03 -14.39 -2.88
N LEU A 49 -5.31 -14.57 -4.17
CA LEU A 49 -4.56 -15.44 -5.07
C LEU A 49 -3.92 -14.58 -6.15
N PRO A 50 -2.59 -14.51 -6.25
CA PRO A 50 -1.90 -13.75 -7.29
C PRO A 50 -2.29 -14.19 -8.70
N ARG A 51 -2.32 -13.25 -9.65
CA ARG A 51 -2.48 -13.56 -11.06
C ARG A 51 -1.12 -13.91 -11.67
N ALA A 52 -1.10 -14.83 -12.64
CA ALA A 52 0.15 -15.23 -13.29
C ALA A 52 0.84 -14.06 -14.01
N GLN A 53 0.07 -13.11 -14.54
CA GLN A 53 0.58 -11.95 -15.28
C GLN A 53 1.38 -10.97 -14.41
N THR A 54 1.16 -10.95 -13.10
CA THR A 54 1.81 -10.03 -12.15
C THR A 54 2.80 -10.74 -11.23
N ALA A 55 2.95 -12.06 -11.36
CA ALA A 55 3.75 -12.86 -10.44
C ALA A 55 5.24 -12.46 -10.47
N ASP A 56 5.79 -12.14 -11.64
CA ASP A 56 7.21 -11.85 -11.82
C ASP A 56 7.61 -10.41 -11.49
N SER A 57 6.63 -9.51 -11.29
CA SER A 57 6.89 -8.08 -11.01
C SER A 57 6.87 -7.73 -9.53
N ILE A 58 6.45 -8.64 -8.65
CA ILE A 58 6.27 -8.38 -7.21
C ILE A 58 7.24 -9.21 -6.38
N ASP A 59 8.02 -8.53 -5.54
CA ASP A 59 8.86 -9.20 -4.53
C ASP A 59 8.00 -9.66 -3.34
N ARG A 60 7.57 -10.93 -3.39
CA ARG A 60 6.71 -11.53 -2.36
C ARG A 60 7.39 -11.68 -1.00
N GLN A 61 8.70 -11.75 -0.96
CA GLN A 61 9.47 -11.77 0.31
C GLN A 61 9.45 -10.38 0.98
N ALA A 62 9.67 -9.33 0.18
CA ALA A 62 9.58 -7.95 0.65
C ALA A 62 8.16 -7.63 1.13
N GLU A 63 7.14 -7.94 0.32
CA GLU A 63 5.74 -7.76 0.69
C GLU A 63 5.39 -8.42 2.03
N ALA A 64 5.75 -9.70 2.21
CA ALA A 64 5.44 -10.43 3.43
C ALA A 64 6.10 -9.83 4.67
N ARG A 65 7.34 -9.37 4.54
CA ARG A 65 8.08 -8.68 5.61
C ARG A 65 7.43 -7.35 5.96
N ASN A 66 7.16 -6.53 4.96
CA ASN A 66 6.63 -5.18 5.13
C ASN A 66 5.21 -5.22 5.71
N LEU A 67 4.35 -6.13 5.20
CA LEU A 67 3.02 -6.38 5.75
C LEU A 67 3.07 -6.77 7.23
N ALA A 68 4.00 -7.66 7.64
CA ALA A 68 4.14 -8.06 9.03
C ALA A 68 4.52 -6.87 9.93
N LEU A 69 5.42 -5.99 9.48
CA LEU A 69 5.81 -4.77 10.19
C LEU A 69 4.62 -3.80 10.29
N ALA A 70 3.90 -3.58 9.19
CA ALA A 70 2.73 -2.71 9.18
C ALA A 70 1.58 -3.25 10.07
N ALA A 71 1.39 -4.56 10.11
CA ALA A 71 0.41 -5.19 10.99
C ALA A 71 0.79 -5.04 12.48
N ALA A 72 2.07 -5.18 12.81
CA ALA A 72 2.56 -4.94 14.18
C ALA A 72 2.36 -3.49 14.64
N LEU A 73 2.38 -2.52 13.71
CA LEU A 73 2.05 -1.11 13.96
C LEU A 73 0.53 -0.85 14.04
N GLY A 74 -0.32 -1.87 13.78
CA GLY A 74 -1.78 -1.73 13.74
C GLY A 74 -2.29 -0.96 12.52
N LEU A 75 -1.52 -0.89 11.44
CA LEU A 75 -1.85 -0.14 10.21
C LEU A 75 -2.44 -1.05 9.13
N ALA A 76 -2.11 -2.35 9.16
CA ALA A 76 -2.59 -3.36 8.24
C ALA A 76 -3.44 -4.42 8.96
N LEU A 77 -4.20 -5.20 8.18
CA LEU A 77 -4.81 -6.43 8.68
C LEU A 77 -3.72 -7.50 8.85
N PRO A 78 -3.58 -8.11 10.05
CA PRO A 78 -2.57 -9.13 10.25
C PRO A 78 -2.85 -10.36 9.37
N PRO A 79 -1.85 -10.88 8.65
CA PRO A 79 -2.01 -12.11 7.91
C PRO A 79 -2.19 -13.29 8.87
N VAL A 80 -3.15 -14.18 8.58
CA VAL A 80 -3.28 -15.48 9.24
C VAL A 80 -2.54 -16.58 8.49
N TYR A 81 -2.33 -16.35 7.18
CA TYR A 81 -1.50 -17.17 6.32
C TYR A 81 -0.86 -16.30 5.23
N ILE A 82 0.39 -16.50 4.95
CA ILE A 82 1.09 -15.91 3.82
C ILE A 82 2.12 -16.90 3.29
N ASP A 83 2.06 -17.15 2.00
CA ASP A 83 3.06 -17.90 1.28
C ASP A 83 3.98 -16.93 0.53
N ARG A 84 5.26 -16.94 0.89
CA ARG A 84 6.27 -15.98 0.37
C ARG A 84 6.77 -16.33 -1.02
N GLU A 85 6.49 -17.51 -1.52
CA GLU A 85 6.87 -17.94 -2.86
C GLU A 85 5.74 -17.68 -3.85
N THR A 86 4.55 -18.13 -3.51
CA THR A 86 3.37 -17.98 -4.39
C THR A 86 2.63 -16.67 -4.20
N GLY A 87 2.83 -15.95 -3.09
CA GLY A 87 2.12 -14.72 -2.75
C GLY A 87 0.66 -14.95 -2.31
N ILE A 88 0.26 -16.18 -2.00
CA ILE A 88 -1.06 -16.44 -1.40
C ILE A 88 -1.12 -15.77 -0.02
N LEU A 89 -2.15 -14.96 0.17
CA LEU A 89 -2.35 -14.21 1.42
C LEU A 89 -3.77 -14.45 1.93
N VAL A 90 -3.88 -14.68 3.25
CA VAL A 90 -5.16 -14.75 3.93
C VAL A 90 -5.15 -13.85 5.14
N THR A 91 -6.21 -13.06 5.29
CA THR A 91 -6.50 -12.28 6.49
C THR A 91 -7.87 -12.66 7.04
N ARG A 92 -8.14 -12.40 8.31
CA ARG A 92 -9.50 -12.48 8.84
C ARG A 92 -10.41 -11.49 8.11
N ALA A 93 -11.64 -11.90 7.81
CA ALA A 93 -12.64 -10.97 7.34
C ALA A 93 -12.97 -9.97 8.47
N VAL A 94 -13.05 -8.71 8.11
CA VAL A 94 -13.42 -7.61 9.00
C VAL A 94 -14.71 -6.98 8.50
N GLU A 95 -15.43 -6.35 9.40
CA GLU A 95 -16.55 -5.48 9.02
C GLU A 95 -15.96 -4.24 8.32
N VAL A 96 -16.40 -4.00 7.09
CA VAL A 96 -16.07 -2.81 6.32
C VAL A 96 -17.26 -1.87 6.37
N LEU A 97 -17.05 -0.63 6.74
CA LEU A 97 -18.11 0.38 6.78
C LEU A 97 -18.59 0.69 5.36
N ALA A 98 -19.89 0.76 5.17
CA ALA A 98 -20.50 1.01 3.87
C ALA A 98 -20.23 2.42 3.35
N GLU A 99 -20.03 3.38 4.26
CA GLU A 99 -19.78 4.78 3.92
C GLU A 99 -18.35 5.17 4.26
N THR A 100 -17.75 5.94 3.38
CA THR A 100 -16.44 6.56 3.62
C THR A 100 -16.57 7.61 4.73
N PRO A 101 -15.77 7.54 5.79
CA PRO A 101 -15.81 8.53 6.85
C PRO A 101 -15.56 9.95 6.34
N ALA A 102 -16.35 10.92 6.80
CA ALA A 102 -16.19 12.32 6.38
C ALA A 102 -14.81 12.90 6.75
N ASP A 103 -14.17 12.35 7.78
CA ASP A 103 -12.83 12.72 8.24
C ASP A 103 -11.72 11.76 7.70
N LEU A 104 -12.02 11.01 6.61
CA LEU A 104 -11.02 10.13 5.96
C LEU A 104 -9.69 10.84 5.70
N PRO A 105 -9.64 12.09 5.18
CA PRO A 105 -8.36 12.77 4.97
C PRO A 105 -7.52 12.89 6.24
N GLN A 106 -8.15 13.24 7.36
CA GLN A 106 -7.47 13.37 8.65
C GLN A 106 -7.00 12.01 9.19
N GLN A 107 -7.84 10.99 9.08
CA GLN A 107 -7.48 9.63 9.52
C GLN A 107 -6.31 9.09 8.70
N LEU A 108 -6.36 9.22 7.38
CA LEU A 108 -5.30 8.77 6.48
C LEU A 108 -4.00 9.54 6.71
N GLY A 109 -4.06 10.87 6.88
CA GLY A 109 -2.88 11.68 7.22
C GLY A 109 -2.24 11.26 8.54
N THR A 110 -3.04 10.99 9.57
CA THR A 110 -2.56 10.49 10.86
C THR A 110 -1.90 9.10 10.71
N LEU A 111 -2.52 8.22 9.93
CA LEU A 111 -2.01 6.88 9.69
C LEU A 111 -0.66 6.91 8.98
N LEU A 112 -0.53 7.71 7.92
CA LEU A 112 0.74 7.88 7.21
C LEU A 112 1.82 8.53 8.09
N GLY A 113 1.47 9.52 8.90
CA GLY A 113 2.43 10.10 9.85
C GLY A 113 2.99 9.05 10.82
N ARG A 114 2.15 8.14 11.30
CA ARG A 114 2.59 7.00 12.14
C ARG A 114 3.47 6.01 11.37
N LEU A 115 3.12 5.69 10.12
CA LEU A 115 3.90 4.79 9.28
C LEU A 115 5.29 5.36 9.02
N HIS A 116 5.36 6.58 8.47
CA HIS A 116 6.61 7.23 8.06
C HIS A 116 7.54 7.53 9.24
N SER A 117 6.98 7.74 10.45
CA SER A 117 7.77 7.99 11.66
C SER A 117 8.04 6.75 12.51
N SER A 118 7.57 5.57 12.08
CA SER A 118 7.67 4.34 12.88
C SER A 118 9.10 3.83 13.07
N GLY A 119 10.04 4.21 12.20
CA GLY A 119 11.38 3.66 12.16
C GLY A 119 11.45 2.22 11.64
N ALA A 120 10.35 1.67 11.11
CA ALA A 120 10.34 0.35 10.50
C ALA A 120 11.25 0.32 9.26
N ALA A 121 12.10 -0.69 9.15
CA ALA A 121 12.96 -0.88 7.99
C ALA A 121 12.28 -1.82 6.99
N PHE A 122 11.53 -1.24 6.06
CA PHE A 122 10.91 -1.99 4.98
C PHE A 122 11.97 -2.54 4.01
N ALA A 123 11.68 -3.68 3.42
CA ALA A 123 12.49 -4.22 2.33
C ALA A 123 12.14 -3.49 1.03
N GLY A 124 13.14 -3.35 0.15
CA GLY A 124 12.99 -2.64 -1.12
C GLY A 124 13.12 -1.12 -1.00
N GLU A 125 13.35 -0.50 -2.14
CA GLU A 125 13.38 0.96 -2.29
C GLU A 125 12.56 1.37 -3.52
N LEU A 126 11.75 2.40 -3.35
CA LEU A 126 10.92 3.01 -4.39
C LEU A 126 11.40 4.45 -4.61
N HIS A 127 11.92 4.72 -5.79
CA HIS A 127 12.41 6.03 -6.20
C HIS A 127 11.59 6.56 -7.36
N ALA A 128 11.00 7.74 -7.20
CA ALA A 128 10.12 8.32 -8.21
C ALA A 128 10.81 8.48 -9.59
N ASP A 129 12.07 8.88 -9.61
CA ASP A 129 12.84 9.05 -10.85
C ASP A 129 13.11 7.71 -11.57
N LYS A 130 13.34 6.63 -10.81
CA LYS A 130 13.56 5.31 -11.39
C LYS A 130 12.27 4.74 -11.97
N VAL A 131 11.15 4.88 -11.23
CA VAL A 131 9.83 4.46 -11.73
C VAL A 131 9.46 5.22 -12.98
N PHE A 132 9.59 6.54 -12.98
CA PHE A 132 9.31 7.37 -14.15
C PHE A 132 10.13 6.95 -15.37
N ARG A 133 11.42 6.67 -15.22
CA ARG A 133 12.30 6.24 -16.32
C ARG A 133 11.89 4.87 -16.85
N ALA A 134 11.52 3.93 -15.98
CA ALA A 134 11.09 2.59 -16.38
C ALA A 134 9.76 2.64 -17.16
N GLU A 135 8.78 3.39 -16.65
CA GLU A 135 7.48 3.57 -17.32
C GLU A 135 7.61 4.30 -18.65
N ARG A 136 8.50 5.29 -18.73
CA ARG A 136 8.76 6.04 -19.96
C ARG A 136 9.17 5.15 -21.13
N GLU A 137 9.98 4.12 -20.90
CA GLU A 137 10.44 3.22 -21.94
C GLU A 137 9.29 2.44 -22.60
N GLY A 138 8.17 2.27 -21.87
CA GLY A 138 6.95 1.59 -22.34
C GLY A 138 5.90 2.53 -22.96
N LEU A 139 6.08 3.85 -22.88
CA LEU A 139 5.10 4.81 -23.39
C LEU A 139 5.25 5.05 -24.89
N ASP A 140 4.11 5.03 -25.57
CA ASP A 140 4.01 5.21 -27.02
C ASP A 140 4.39 6.66 -27.43
N GLN A 141 4.75 6.83 -28.68
CA GLN A 141 5.15 8.12 -29.27
C GLN A 141 4.06 9.20 -29.15
N LEU A 142 2.79 8.78 -28.96
CA LEU A 142 1.64 9.67 -28.78
C LEU A 142 1.70 10.53 -27.49
N TYR A 143 2.47 10.12 -26.49
CA TYR A 143 2.58 10.82 -25.19
C TYR A 143 3.93 11.53 -25.01
N ARG A 144 4.66 11.74 -26.08
CA ARG A 144 6.04 12.27 -25.99
C ARG A 144 6.10 13.69 -25.41
N ASP A 145 5.19 14.56 -25.81
CA ASP A 145 5.16 15.94 -25.34
C ASP A 145 4.83 16.03 -23.85
N GLU A 146 3.91 15.19 -23.36
CA GLU A 146 3.55 15.09 -21.96
C GLU A 146 4.72 14.50 -21.14
N ILE A 147 5.45 13.53 -21.70
CA ILE A 147 6.63 12.93 -21.08
C ILE A 147 7.74 13.97 -20.96
N ASP A 148 8.01 14.75 -22.01
CA ASP A 148 9.01 15.80 -22.00
C ASP A 148 8.68 16.90 -20.97
N LEU A 149 7.39 17.23 -20.81
CA LEU A 149 6.93 18.13 -19.76
C LEU A 149 7.17 17.56 -18.36
N LEU A 150 6.82 16.29 -18.13
CA LEU A 150 7.10 15.63 -16.87
C LEU A 150 8.58 15.56 -16.55
N GLU A 151 9.45 15.30 -17.54
CA GLU A 151 10.90 15.36 -17.35
C GLU A 151 11.39 16.75 -16.94
N GLN A 152 10.82 17.80 -17.51
CA GLN A 152 11.15 19.16 -17.11
C GLN A 152 10.76 19.42 -15.66
N VAL A 153 9.58 18.96 -15.24
CA VAL A 153 9.10 19.05 -13.85
C VAL A 153 10.05 18.29 -12.91
N PHE A 154 10.44 17.04 -13.25
CA PHE A 154 11.41 16.27 -12.46
C PHE A 154 12.76 16.95 -12.36
N ARG A 155 13.30 17.47 -13.48
CA ARG A 155 14.56 18.22 -13.47
C ARG A 155 14.47 19.51 -12.66
N TRP A 156 13.35 20.21 -12.72
CA TRP A 156 13.11 21.40 -11.93
C TRP A 156 13.03 21.09 -10.44
N SER A 157 12.28 20.04 -10.05
CA SER A 157 12.18 19.60 -8.64
C SER A 157 13.53 19.17 -8.08
N ALA A 158 14.35 18.48 -8.89
CA ALA A 158 15.71 18.06 -8.50
C ALA A 158 16.71 19.24 -8.43
N SER A 159 16.50 20.31 -9.20
CA SER A 159 17.36 21.52 -9.20
C SER A 159 16.96 22.56 -8.16
N GLY A 160 15.77 22.44 -7.60
CA GLY A 160 15.28 23.35 -6.55
C GLY A 160 16.01 23.12 -5.24
N ALA A 161 16.34 24.19 -4.56
CA ALA A 161 17.11 24.45 -3.34
C ALA A 161 17.18 23.41 -2.19
N ASN A 162 16.70 22.19 -2.39
CA ASN A 162 16.76 21.08 -1.44
C ASN A 162 17.83 20.02 -1.76
N SER A 163 18.76 20.31 -2.68
CA SER A 163 19.86 19.40 -3.04
C SER A 163 20.91 19.18 -1.94
N GLY A 164 20.58 19.49 -0.70
CA GLY A 164 21.50 19.38 0.45
C GLY A 164 21.11 18.37 1.53
N SER A 165 19.90 17.83 1.55
CA SER A 165 19.56 16.71 2.42
C SER A 165 19.26 15.49 1.55
N ALA A 166 20.07 14.43 1.65
CA ALA A 166 19.64 13.13 1.19
C ALA A 166 18.22 12.90 1.76
N GLU A 167 17.19 12.91 0.90
CA GLU A 167 15.82 12.72 1.36
C GLU A 167 15.77 11.40 2.11
N ARG A 168 15.43 11.47 3.38
CA ARG A 168 15.38 10.28 4.23
C ARG A 168 14.22 9.44 3.76
N LEU A 169 14.52 8.27 3.20
CA LEU A 169 13.50 7.30 2.85
C LEU A 169 12.78 6.83 4.13
N VAL A 170 11.48 6.68 4.02
CA VAL A 170 10.59 6.22 5.10
C VAL A 170 9.83 4.98 4.67
N PRO A 171 9.37 4.12 5.61
CA PRO A 171 8.51 3.01 5.26
C PRO A 171 7.22 3.53 4.64
N SER A 172 6.93 3.12 3.41
CA SER A 172 5.84 3.64 2.58
C SER A 172 4.98 2.50 2.05
N HIS A 173 3.69 2.79 1.83
CA HIS A 173 2.75 1.82 1.27
C HIS A 173 2.95 1.60 -0.24
N GLY A 174 3.20 2.68 -0.97
CA GLY A 174 3.47 2.66 -2.41
C GLY A 174 2.23 2.74 -3.30
N ASP A 175 1.03 2.34 -2.81
CA ASP A 175 -0.23 2.32 -3.57
C ASP A 175 -1.43 2.68 -2.68
N LEU A 176 -1.59 3.96 -2.35
CA LEU A 176 -2.67 4.46 -1.48
C LEU A 176 -3.95 4.82 -2.25
N SER A 177 -4.38 3.93 -3.14
CA SER A 177 -5.66 4.06 -3.82
C SER A 177 -6.84 3.92 -2.84
N PRO A 178 -8.04 4.47 -3.16
CA PRO A 178 -9.23 4.32 -2.32
C PRO A 178 -9.58 2.87 -2.01
N GLY A 179 -9.35 1.96 -2.98
CA GLY A 179 -9.59 0.52 -2.81
C GLY A 179 -8.70 -0.15 -1.77
N ASN A 180 -7.54 0.44 -1.48
CA ASN A 180 -6.57 -0.08 -0.51
C ASN A 180 -6.72 0.53 0.88
N CYS A 181 -7.70 1.42 1.10
CA CYS A 181 -7.99 2.09 2.37
C CYS A 181 -9.32 1.61 2.94
N LEU A 182 -9.32 0.55 3.74
CA LEU A 182 -10.54 0.00 4.32
C LEU A 182 -10.99 0.80 5.55
N ALA A 183 -12.18 1.39 5.48
CA ALA A 183 -12.85 1.96 6.65
C ALA A 183 -13.45 0.82 7.48
N VAL A 184 -12.97 0.66 8.71
CA VAL A 184 -13.42 -0.38 9.65
C VAL A 184 -13.81 0.27 10.98
N PRO A 185 -14.57 -0.40 11.86
CA PRO A 185 -14.76 0.08 13.21
C PRO A 185 -13.41 0.36 13.89
N GLY A 186 -13.20 1.60 14.32
CA GLY A 186 -11.95 2.05 14.95
C GLY A 186 -10.91 2.67 14.01
N GLY A 187 -11.26 2.95 12.74
CA GLY A 187 -10.42 3.75 11.82
C GLY A 187 -10.10 3.07 10.49
N ILE A 188 -9.04 3.50 9.85
CA ILE A 188 -8.61 2.99 8.55
C ILE A 188 -7.60 1.85 8.73
N ARG A 189 -7.69 0.84 7.86
CA ARG A 189 -6.67 -0.20 7.68
C ARG A 189 -6.22 -0.22 6.22
N LEU A 190 -4.93 -0.29 6.00
CA LEU A 190 -4.37 -0.43 4.66
C LEU A 190 -4.24 -1.90 4.29
N ILE A 191 -4.55 -2.20 3.03
CA ILE A 191 -4.39 -3.52 2.41
C ILE A 191 -3.57 -3.40 1.14
N ASP A 192 -3.14 -4.54 0.61
CA ASP A 192 -2.37 -4.67 -0.64
C ASP A 192 -1.00 -3.96 -0.58
N TRP A 193 -0.11 -4.52 0.23
CA TRP A 193 1.24 -4.03 0.51
C TRP A 193 2.28 -4.46 -0.53
N GLU A 194 1.86 -4.90 -1.71
CA GLU A 194 2.75 -5.50 -2.71
C GLU A 194 3.75 -4.51 -3.34
N TYR A 195 3.46 -3.20 -3.26
CA TYR A 195 4.37 -2.13 -3.69
C TYR A 195 5.06 -1.41 -2.54
N SER A 196 4.88 -1.88 -1.31
CA SER A 196 5.46 -1.24 -0.14
C SER A 196 6.99 -1.34 -0.13
N ALA A 197 7.65 -0.24 0.22
CA ALA A 197 9.10 -0.14 0.22
C ALA A 197 9.55 1.04 1.10
N MET A 198 10.85 1.26 1.19
CA MET A 198 11.39 2.54 1.64
C MET A 198 11.29 3.54 0.49
N ALA A 199 10.61 4.68 0.69
CA ALA A 199 10.42 5.71 -0.33
C ALA A 199 10.51 7.13 0.24
N GLU A 200 10.60 8.13 -0.65
CA GLU A 200 10.42 9.52 -0.23
C GLU A 200 9.00 9.72 0.32
N PRO A 201 8.82 10.44 1.45
CA PRO A 201 7.50 10.67 2.03
C PRO A 201 6.49 11.27 1.05
N ALA A 202 6.99 12.05 0.09
CA ALA A 202 6.19 12.71 -0.93
C ALA A 202 5.44 11.71 -1.83
N TRP A 203 5.97 10.48 -2.01
CA TRP A 203 5.32 9.45 -2.81
C TRP A 203 3.91 9.13 -2.29
N ASP A 204 3.81 8.63 -1.06
CA ASP A 204 2.53 8.27 -0.45
C ASP A 204 1.60 9.49 -0.29
N LEU A 205 2.16 10.66 0.04
CA LEU A 205 1.38 11.87 0.23
C LEU A 205 0.75 12.35 -1.07
N ALA A 206 1.51 12.40 -2.16
CA ALA A 206 1.01 12.81 -3.47
C ALA A 206 0.02 11.78 -4.03
N TYR A 207 0.36 10.50 -3.91
CA TYR A 207 -0.48 9.39 -4.37
C TYR A 207 -1.87 9.44 -3.71
N ALA A 208 -1.91 9.57 -2.38
CA ALA A 208 -3.18 9.68 -1.64
C ALA A 208 -4.02 10.89 -2.09
N VAL A 209 -3.41 12.07 -2.26
CA VAL A 209 -4.13 13.27 -2.69
C VAL A 209 -4.73 13.11 -4.08
N LEU A 210 -3.98 12.53 -5.02
CA LEU A 210 -4.38 12.35 -6.41
C LEU A 210 -5.45 11.28 -6.54
N GLU A 211 -5.22 10.09 -6.00
CA GLU A 211 -6.12 8.94 -6.16
C GLU A 211 -7.46 9.12 -5.43
N HIS A 212 -7.46 9.77 -4.27
CA HIS A 212 -8.70 10.08 -3.57
C HIS A 212 -9.41 11.33 -4.11
N GLY A 213 -8.80 12.07 -5.03
CA GLY A 213 -9.37 13.30 -5.58
C GLY A 213 -9.65 14.36 -4.52
N PHE A 214 -8.76 14.52 -3.53
CA PHE A 214 -8.97 15.45 -2.43
C PHE A 214 -9.14 16.89 -2.91
N SER A 215 -10.20 17.54 -2.47
CA SER A 215 -10.34 19.00 -2.60
C SER A 215 -9.23 19.72 -1.83
N LYS A 216 -8.98 20.99 -2.14
CA LYS A 216 -7.97 21.79 -1.43
C LYS A 216 -8.21 21.89 0.09
N ALA A 217 -9.44 21.77 0.55
CA ALA A 217 -9.76 21.73 1.98
C ALA A 217 -9.38 20.37 2.59
N GLN A 218 -9.68 19.28 1.90
CA GLN A 218 -9.33 17.93 2.32
C GLN A 218 -7.82 17.68 2.28
N GLU A 219 -7.12 18.18 1.24
CA GLU A 219 -5.66 18.14 1.15
C GLU A 219 -5.01 18.86 2.36
N ARG A 220 -5.48 20.06 2.70
CA ARG A 220 -4.99 20.78 3.90
C ARG A 220 -5.26 20.01 5.18
N ALA A 221 -6.43 19.39 5.33
CA ALA A 221 -6.79 18.58 6.48
C ALA A 221 -5.89 17.33 6.61
N PHE A 222 -5.66 16.64 5.50
CA PHE A 222 -4.78 15.49 5.36
C PHE A 222 -3.34 15.82 5.75
N LEU A 223 -2.73 16.81 5.09
CA LEU A 223 -1.35 17.24 5.38
C LEU A 223 -1.19 17.82 6.78
N GLY A 224 -2.21 18.49 7.30
CA GLY A 224 -2.22 18.98 8.69
C GLY A 224 -2.22 17.83 9.70
N ALA A 225 -2.99 16.77 9.45
CA ALA A 225 -3.01 15.57 10.30
C ALA A 225 -1.68 14.80 10.21
N TYR A 226 -1.14 14.63 9.02
CA TYR A 226 0.18 14.02 8.79
C TYR A 226 1.28 14.71 9.59
N ARG A 227 1.39 16.05 9.49
CA ARG A 227 2.40 16.82 10.23
C ARG A 227 2.26 16.69 11.74
N ARG A 228 1.03 16.61 12.28
CA ARG A 228 0.82 16.41 13.71
C ARG A 228 1.21 15.01 14.21
N ALA A 229 1.05 14.02 13.34
CA ALA A 229 1.37 12.64 13.66
C ALA A 229 2.85 12.28 13.40
N THR A 230 3.55 13.08 12.61
CA THR A 230 4.99 12.95 12.42
C THR A 230 5.68 13.75 13.51
N PRO A 231 6.42 13.14 14.47
CA PRO A 231 7.19 13.89 15.44
C PRO A 231 8.10 14.86 14.68
N ALA A 232 8.18 16.09 15.12
CA ALA A 232 9.13 17.04 14.55
C ALA A 232 10.49 16.34 14.55
N ALA A 233 10.99 15.99 13.38
CA ALA A 233 12.40 15.62 13.24
C ALA A 233 13.15 16.73 13.93
N ALA A 234 13.90 16.41 14.98
CA ALA A 234 14.63 17.36 15.78
C ALA A 234 15.26 18.38 14.82
N SER A 235 14.73 19.59 14.90
CA SER A 235 15.13 20.82 14.24
C SER A 235 16.35 20.65 13.30
N LEU A 236 16.11 20.55 12.01
CA LEU A 236 17.11 20.84 10.98
C LEU A 236 17.18 22.38 10.75
N CYS A 237 17.07 23.15 11.84
CA CYS A 237 17.47 24.54 11.84
C CYS A 237 18.82 24.60 12.56
N PRO A 238 19.94 24.92 11.85
CA PRO A 238 21.18 25.21 12.55
C PRO A 238 20.92 26.38 13.49
N PRO A 239 21.53 26.43 14.69
CA PRO A 239 21.45 27.59 15.56
C PRO A 239 22.00 28.81 14.82
N ALA A 240 21.28 29.92 14.98
CA ALA A 240 21.65 31.21 14.40
C ALA A 240 23.04 31.70 14.88
#